data_2e364e4cdbcc1910d11789e29bf66633
#
_entry.id   2e364e4cdbcc1910d11789e29bf66633
#
_cell.length_a   1.000
_cell.length_b   1.000
_cell.length_c   1.000
_cell.angle_alpha   90.00
_cell.angle_beta   90.00
_cell.angle_gamma   90.00
#
_symmetry.space_group_name_H-M   'P 1'
#
loop_
_entity.id
_entity.type
_entity.pdbx_description
1 polymer ?
#
loop_
_entity_poly.entity_id
_entity_poly.type
_entity_poly.pdbx_seq_one_letter_code
_entity_poly.pdbx_strand_id
1 'polypeptide(L)'
;MDEQAIVCSICRVLVTSHDYGKPLPQDVVLGKASFPAHNGATAKAAFDALRRKPFVVDHGKRGVQLDNSQFGALIQFLYDECGWDRFELELRIKHFEGWNEIRW
;
A
#
# COMPACT_ATOMS: atom_id res chain seq x y z
N MET A 1 8.52 12.21 -9.54
CA MET A 1 7.55 11.08 -9.48
C MET A 1 6.15 11.65 -9.48
N ASP A 2 5.25 11.01 -10.21
CA ASP A 2 3.84 11.39 -10.18
C ASP A 2 3.14 10.79 -8.95
N GLU A 3 1.91 11.22 -8.72
CA GLU A 3 1.14 10.78 -7.56
C GLU A 3 0.95 9.27 -7.54
N GLN A 4 0.64 8.66 -8.70
CA GLN A 4 0.42 7.21 -8.80
C GLN A 4 1.68 6.43 -8.43
N ALA A 5 2.85 6.87 -8.89
CA ALA A 5 4.11 6.22 -8.54
C ALA A 5 4.37 6.27 -7.03
N ILE A 6 4.01 7.38 -6.40
CA ILE A 6 4.18 7.52 -4.95
C ILE A 6 3.16 6.66 -4.20
N VAL A 7 1.92 6.58 -4.68
CA VAL A 7 0.92 5.66 -4.11
C VAL A 7 1.45 4.23 -4.14
N CYS A 8 2.04 3.81 -5.24
CA CYS A 8 2.63 2.47 -5.36
C CYS A 8 3.80 2.27 -4.39
N SER A 9 4.65 3.29 -4.21
CA SER A 9 5.74 3.24 -3.23
C SER A 9 5.21 3.09 -1.81
N ILE A 10 4.15 3.81 -1.47
CA ILE A 10 3.50 3.71 -0.16
C ILE A 10 2.90 2.31 0.04
N CYS A 11 2.24 1.76 -0.97
CA CYS A 11 1.70 0.40 -0.91
C CYS A 11 2.81 -0.62 -0.63
N ARG A 12 3.99 -0.45 -1.25
CA ARG A 12 5.13 -1.31 -0.98
C ARG A 12 5.54 -1.25 0.49
N VAL A 13 5.56 -0.06 1.10
CA VAL A 13 5.86 0.10 2.51
C VAL A 13 4.85 -0.66 3.37
N LEU A 14 3.57 -0.51 3.09
CA LEU A 14 2.52 -1.17 3.87
C LEU A 14 2.62 -2.69 3.77
N VAL A 15 2.86 -3.22 2.57
CA VAL A 15 2.98 -4.66 2.36
C VAL A 15 4.23 -5.22 3.03
N THR A 16 5.39 -4.56 2.83
CA THR A 16 6.65 -5.05 3.40
C THR A 16 6.73 -4.89 4.91
N SER A 17 5.98 -3.95 5.48
CA SER A 17 5.88 -3.75 6.93
C SER A 17 4.80 -4.62 7.57
N HIS A 18 4.08 -5.44 6.78
CA HIS A 18 2.98 -6.28 7.27
C HIS A 18 1.94 -5.48 8.04
N ASP A 19 1.52 -4.34 7.46
CA ASP A 19 0.63 -3.38 8.12
C ASP A 19 -0.83 -3.84 8.05
N TYR A 20 -1.13 -4.89 8.77
CA TYR A 20 -2.50 -5.43 8.84
C TYR A 20 -2.98 -5.71 10.26
N GLY A 21 -2.17 -5.44 11.25
CA GLY A 21 -2.51 -5.66 12.66
C GLY A 21 -2.82 -4.36 13.42
N LYS A 22 -2.25 -3.24 12.99
CA LYS A 22 -2.45 -1.93 13.61
C LYS A 22 -2.04 -0.84 12.62
N PRO A 23 -2.60 0.39 12.77
CA PRO A 23 -2.31 1.46 11.81
C PRO A 23 -0.87 1.95 11.91
N LEU A 24 -0.35 2.41 10.75
CA LEU A 24 0.93 3.10 10.67
C LEU A 24 0.67 4.58 10.41
N PRO A 25 1.27 5.49 11.22
CA PRO A 25 1.11 6.94 11.02
C PRO A 25 1.69 7.42 9.71
N GLN A 26 1.14 8.52 9.19
CA GLN A 26 1.56 9.11 7.92
C GLN A 26 3.06 9.40 7.87
N ASP A 27 3.62 10.01 8.91
CA ASP A 27 5.02 10.36 8.96
C ASP A 27 5.93 9.14 8.91
N VAL A 28 5.54 8.04 9.55
CA VAL A 28 6.28 6.77 9.51
C VAL A 28 6.23 6.18 8.09
N VAL A 29 5.05 6.13 7.50
CA VAL A 29 4.87 5.58 6.15
C VAL A 29 5.64 6.38 5.12
N LEU A 30 5.50 7.71 5.12
CA LEU A 30 6.20 8.58 4.18
C LEU A 30 7.69 8.59 4.39
N GLY A 31 8.15 8.42 5.65
CA GLY A 31 9.58 8.31 5.94
C GLY A 31 10.23 7.05 5.37
N LYS A 32 9.45 5.98 5.19
CA LYS A 32 9.94 4.72 4.60
C LYS A 32 9.72 4.65 3.09
N ALA A 33 8.82 5.46 2.54
CA ALA A 33 8.51 5.45 1.12
C ALA A 33 9.64 6.08 0.32
N SER A 34 9.84 5.58 -0.92
CA SER A 34 10.88 6.07 -1.81
C SER A 34 10.31 7.12 -2.76
N PHE A 35 10.72 8.37 -2.60
CA PHE A 35 10.38 9.46 -3.52
C PHE A 35 11.38 10.61 -3.33
N PRO A 36 11.57 11.48 -4.37
CA PRO A 36 12.46 12.63 -4.25
C PRO A 36 11.96 13.64 -3.21
N ALA A 37 12.90 14.27 -2.49
CA ALA A 37 12.58 15.24 -1.43
C ALA A 37 11.67 16.39 -1.90
N HIS A 38 11.80 16.81 -3.16
CA HIS A 38 10.99 17.90 -3.72
C HIS A 38 9.53 17.51 -4.00
N ASN A 39 9.18 16.23 -3.82
CA ASN A 39 7.84 15.72 -4.05
C ASN A 39 6.98 15.64 -2.77
N GLY A 40 7.33 16.40 -1.72
CA GLY A 40 6.61 16.35 -0.46
C GLY A 40 5.10 16.61 -0.56
N ALA A 41 4.71 17.64 -1.35
CA ALA A 41 3.29 17.94 -1.55
C ALA A 41 2.58 16.82 -2.32
N THR A 42 3.23 16.25 -3.34
CA THR A 42 2.69 15.12 -4.09
C THR A 42 2.57 13.88 -3.21
N ALA A 43 3.52 13.68 -2.29
CA ALA A 43 3.48 12.57 -1.35
C ALA A 43 2.29 12.67 -0.41
N LYS A 44 1.96 13.87 0.08
CA LYS A 44 0.77 14.07 0.90
C LYS A 44 -0.51 13.79 0.13
N ALA A 45 -0.59 14.26 -1.12
CA ALA A 45 -1.73 14.00 -1.98
C ALA A 45 -1.86 12.49 -2.27
N ALA A 46 -0.74 11.80 -2.49
CA ALA A 46 -0.72 10.35 -2.70
C ALA A 46 -1.22 9.60 -1.46
N PHE A 47 -0.81 10.04 -0.27
CA PHE A 47 -1.27 9.42 0.97
C PHE A 47 -2.77 9.61 1.15
N ASP A 48 -3.29 10.80 0.84
CA ASP A 48 -4.73 11.06 0.91
C ASP A 48 -5.50 10.23 -0.11
N ALA A 49 -4.97 10.03 -1.31
CA ALA A 49 -5.56 9.15 -2.31
C ALA A 49 -5.57 7.70 -1.83
N LEU A 50 -4.49 7.27 -1.17
CA LEU A 50 -4.38 5.92 -0.62
C LEU A 50 -5.46 5.65 0.43
N ARG A 51 -5.78 6.63 1.27
CA ARG A 51 -6.82 6.50 2.31
C ARG A 51 -8.18 6.10 1.74
N ARG A 52 -8.44 6.40 0.47
CA ARG A 52 -9.72 6.13 -0.20
C ARG A 52 -9.76 4.78 -0.91
N LYS A 53 -8.65 4.04 -0.92
CA LYS A 53 -8.61 2.74 -1.58
C LYS A 53 -9.41 1.70 -0.79
N PRO A 54 -10.09 0.77 -1.46
CA PRO A 54 -10.93 -0.21 -0.77
C PRO A 54 -10.16 -1.17 0.14
N PHE A 55 -8.87 -1.36 -0.13
CA PHE A 55 -8.01 -2.26 0.67
C PHE A 55 -7.32 -1.54 1.84
N VAL A 56 -7.65 -0.28 2.09
CA VAL A 56 -7.06 0.52 3.17
C VAL A 56 -8.12 0.91 4.17
N VAL A 57 -7.82 0.71 5.44
CA VAL A 57 -8.63 1.22 6.55
C VAL A 57 -8.00 2.52 7.03
N ASP A 58 -8.76 3.61 6.97
CA ASP A 58 -8.31 4.93 7.38
C ASP A 58 -8.60 5.13 8.86
N HIS A 59 -7.57 5.28 9.67
CA HIS A 59 -7.67 5.52 11.11
C HIS A 59 -7.48 7.00 11.47
N GLY A 60 -7.61 7.90 10.51
CA GLY A 60 -7.44 9.34 10.74
C GLY A 60 -6.02 9.68 11.16
N LYS A 61 -5.87 10.34 12.32
CA LYS A 61 -4.56 10.76 12.82
C LYS A 61 -3.63 9.60 13.16
N ARG A 62 -4.18 8.42 13.42
CA ARG A 62 -3.37 7.24 13.73
C ARG A 62 -2.76 6.59 12.49
N GLY A 63 -3.19 7.01 11.30
CA GLY A 63 -2.63 6.54 10.04
C GLY A 63 -3.53 5.57 9.29
N VAL A 64 -2.91 4.64 8.57
CA VAL A 64 -3.61 3.69 7.70
C VAL A 64 -3.18 2.27 8.00
N GLN A 65 -4.06 1.34 7.65
CA GLN A 65 -3.86 -0.09 7.86
C GLN A 65 -4.41 -0.85 6.66
N LEU A 66 -3.76 -1.94 6.27
CA LEU A 66 -4.29 -2.81 5.22
C LEU A 66 -5.47 -3.62 5.75
N ASP A 67 -6.48 -3.76 4.90
CA ASP A 67 -7.70 -4.53 5.24
C ASP A 67 -7.55 -5.96 4.71
N ASN A 68 -7.42 -6.92 5.63
CA ASN A 68 -7.26 -8.33 5.30
C ASN A 68 -8.40 -8.87 4.44
N SER A 69 -9.61 -8.35 4.61
CA SER A 69 -10.77 -8.81 3.84
C SER A 69 -10.75 -8.33 2.39
N GLN A 70 -9.84 -7.42 2.04
CA GLN A 70 -9.76 -6.80 0.72
C GLN A 70 -8.44 -7.10 0.00
N PHE A 71 -7.79 -8.20 0.31
CA PHE A 71 -6.54 -8.54 -0.34
C PHE A 71 -6.65 -8.72 -1.84
N GLY A 72 -7.77 -9.23 -2.32
CA GLY A 72 -7.99 -9.34 -3.76
C GLY A 72 -7.86 -7.98 -4.45
N ALA A 73 -8.47 -6.95 -3.87
CA ALA A 73 -8.40 -5.60 -4.41
C ALA A 73 -6.97 -5.03 -4.32
N LEU A 74 -6.27 -5.28 -3.23
CA LEU A 74 -4.88 -4.84 -3.07
C LEU A 74 -3.98 -5.46 -4.14
N ILE A 75 -4.07 -6.77 -4.33
CA ILE A 75 -3.23 -7.49 -5.26
C ILE A 75 -3.52 -7.07 -6.69
N GLN A 76 -4.80 -6.91 -7.03
CA GLN A 76 -5.19 -6.43 -8.36
C GLN A 76 -4.61 -5.05 -8.63
N PHE A 77 -4.65 -4.16 -7.65
CA PHE A 77 -4.08 -2.82 -7.75
C PHE A 77 -2.56 -2.87 -7.97
N LEU A 78 -1.86 -3.67 -7.16
CA LEU A 78 -0.40 -3.80 -7.28
C LEU A 78 0.00 -4.37 -8.64
N TYR A 79 -0.74 -5.35 -9.14
CA TYR A 79 -0.47 -5.96 -10.44
C TYR A 79 -0.78 -5.00 -11.58
N ASP A 80 -1.99 -4.42 -11.60
CA ASP A 80 -2.47 -3.61 -12.73
C ASP A 80 -1.86 -2.21 -12.75
N GLU A 81 -1.69 -1.58 -11.58
CA GLU A 81 -1.35 -0.17 -11.50
C GLU A 81 0.08 0.08 -11.04
N CYS A 82 0.68 -0.84 -10.30
CA CYS A 82 2.01 -0.67 -9.74
C CYS A 82 3.08 -1.49 -10.43
N GLY A 83 2.70 -2.31 -11.40
CA GLY A 83 3.67 -3.09 -12.17
C GLY A 83 4.31 -4.26 -11.43
N TRP A 84 3.73 -4.70 -10.32
CA TRP A 84 4.24 -5.87 -9.62
C TRP A 84 3.94 -7.11 -10.43
N ASP A 85 4.94 -7.99 -10.62
CA ASP A 85 4.70 -9.25 -11.27
C ASP A 85 4.15 -10.29 -10.27
N ARG A 86 3.65 -11.40 -10.82
CA ARG A 86 3.04 -12.45 -10.01
C ARG A 86 4.04 -13.05 -9.01
N PHE A 87 5.29 -13.20 -9.43
CA PHE A 87 6.33 -13.77 -8.57
C PHE A 87 6.58 -12.88 -7.35
N GLU A 88 6.71 -11.58 -7.55
CA GLU A 88 6.92 -10.64 -6.45
C GLU A 88 5.71 -10.61 -5.53
N LEU A 89 4.50 -10.63 -6.08
CA LEU A 89 3.28 -10.67 -5.28
C LEU A 89 3.23 -11.92 -4.40
N GLU A 90 3.54 -13.09 -4.97
CA GLU A 90 3.56 -14.33 -4.20
C GLU A 90 4.59 -14.28 -3.06
N LEU A 91 5.78 -13.72 -3.30
CA LEU A 91 6.81 -13.59 -2.29
C LEU A 91 6.40 -12.67 -1.13
N ARG A 92 5.72 -11.56 -1.46
CA ARG A 92 5.41 -10.53 -0.48
C ARG A 92 4.12 -10.78 0.28
N ILE A 93 3.16 -11.45 -0.33
CA ILE A 93 1.82 -11.59 0.23
C ILE A 93 1.49 -12.99 0.74
N LYS A 94 2.36 -13.96 0.56
CA LYS A 94 2.09 -15.34 1.00
C LYS A 94 1.92 -15.46 2.53
N HIS A 95 2.29 -14.43 3.27
CA HIS A 95 2.09 -14.37 4.73
C HIS A 95 0.67 -14.01 5.11
N PHE A 96 -0.11 -13.49 4.15
CA PHE A 96 -1.48 -13.09 4.40
C PHE A 96 -2.40 -14.30 4.30
N GLU A 97 -3.36 -14.38 5.20
CA GLU A 97 -4.36 -15.43 5.16
C GLU A 97 -5.18 -15.33 3.87
N GLY A 98 -5.37 -16.47 3.19
CA GLY A 98 -6.16 -16.50 1.97
C GLY A 98 -5.44 -16.08 0.70
N TRP A 99 -4.13 -15.84 0.75
CA TRP A 99 -3.38 -15.42 -0.43
C TRP A 99 -3.49 -16.42 -1.60
N ASN A 100 -3.59 -17.71 -1.30
CA ASN A 100 -3.68 -18.77 -2.31
C ASN A 100 -5.07 -18.88 -2.93
N GLU A 101 -6.05 -18.17 -2.39
CA GLU A 101 -7.41 -18.14 -2.91
C GLU A 101 -7.62 -17.02 -3.93
N ILE A 102 -6.60 -16.17 -4.11
CA ILE A 102 -6.70 -15.01 -5.00
C ILE A 102 -6.61 -15.49 -6.45
N ARG A 103 -7.52 -14.99 -7.26
CA ARG A 103 -7.58 -15.29 -8.69
C ARG A 103 -7.07 -14.11 -9.49
N TRP A 104 -6.05 -14.38 -10.27
CA TRP A 104 -5.40 -13.37 -11.11
C TRP A 104 -6.17 -13.16 -12.42
#